data_b2e25ed321e5a6277d660a87df29909a
#
_entry.id   b2e25ed321e5a6277d660a87df29909a
#
_cell.length_a   1.000
_cell.length_b   1.000
_cell.length_c   1.000
_cell.angle_alpha   90.00
_cell.angle_beta   90.00
_cell.angle_gamma   90.00
#
_symmetry.space_group_name_H-M   'P 1'
#
loop_
_entity.id
_entity.type
_entity.pdbx_description
1 polymer ?
#
loop_
_entity_poly.entity_id
_entity_poly.type
_entity_poly.pdbx_seq_one_letter_code
_entity_poly.pdbx_strand_id
1 'polypeptide(L)'
;MKKKSLGLLVALLLVVGAGVYTYARYQSTFGGTGTADVAKWAVEVTGADTQSNEFDLTLTPSSSDYVATGKIAPGVGASGTIELNLTGTEVDTDIIVTIDDSTLEGATLKRVTADNGVTLTKTQDSNEYTGTITHEAIATDGVVTLTVEVEWTNSDSNNAADTEIGEKDDNLQLGVTVIAKQHIG
;
A
#
# COMPACT_ATOMS: atom_id res chain seq x y z
N MET A 1 -29.80 -20.09 40.77
CA MET A 1 -29.25 -18.96 39.98
C MET A 1 -30.41 -18.13 39.43
N LYS A 2 -30.40 -16.79 39.66
CA LYS A 2 -31.49 -15.90 39.18
C LYS A 2 -31.46 -15.83 37.66
N LYS A 3 -32.61 -15.90 36.97
CA LYS A 3 -32.75 -15.92 35.50
C LYS A 3 -31.95 -14.80 34.80
N LYS A 4 -31.74 -13.66 35.46
CA LYS A 4 -30.91 -12.52 34.96
C LYS A 4 -29.42 -12.83 34.86
N SER A 5 -28.87 -13.65 35.79
CA SER A 5 -27.45 -14.04 35.76
C SER A 5 -27.13 -15.09 34.66
N LEU A 6 -28.13 -15.92 34.32
CA LEU A 6 -27.98 -16.89 33.23
C LEU A 6 -27.93 -16.19 31.87
N GLY A 7 -28.78 -15.14 31.66
CA GLY A 7 -28.75 -14.35 30.42
C GLY A 7 -27.43 -13.59 30.20
N LEU A 8 -26.88 -13.04 31.30
CA LEU A 8 -25.57 -12.34 31.22
C LEU A 8 -24.43 -13.30 30.90
N LEU A 9 -24.47 -14.51 31.42
CA LEU A 9 -23.44 -15.53 31.18
C LEU A 9 -23.50 -16.05 29.73
N VAL A 10 -24.70 -16.22 29.15
CA VAL A 10 -24.88 -16.58 27.73
C VAL A 10 -24.39 -15.45 26.82
N ALA A 11 -24.71 -14.18 27.12
CA ALA A 11 -24.24 -13.04 26.35
C ALA A 11 -22.71 -12.91 26.39
N LEU A 12 -22.08 -13.14 27.53
CA LEU A 12 -20.62 -13.14 27.68
C LEU A 12 -19.97 -14.25 26.85
N LEU A 13 -20.55 -15.47 26.85
CA LEU A 13 -20.08 -16.60 26.06
C LEU A 13 -20.17 -16.33 24.55
N LEU A 14 -21.21 -15.64 24.07
CA LEU A 14 -21.36 -15.26 22.68
C LEU A 14 -20.31 -14.22 22.26
N VAL A 15 -20.03 -13.23 23.10
CA VAL A 15 -19.00 -12.21 22.82
C VAL A 15 -17.61 -12.82 22.78
N VAL A 16 -17.29 -13.72 23.74
CA VAL A 16 -15.99 -14.43 23.75
C VAL A 16 -15.89 -15.36 22.54
N GLY A 17 -16.97 -16.08 22.19
CA GLY A 17 -17.01 -16.98 21.01
C GLY A 17 -16.80 -16.22 19.70
N ALA A 18 -17.40 -15.04 19.54
CA ALA A 18 -17.19 -14.20 18.35
C ALA A 18 -15.77 -13.63 18.30
N GLY A 19 -15.19 -13.21 19.45
CA GLY A 19 -13.82 -12.73 19.53
C GLY A 19 -12.79 -13.79 19.18
N VAL A 20 -12.98 -15.02 19.65
CA VAL A 20 -12.10 -16.15 19.34
C VAL A 20 -12.21 -16.55 17.87
N TYR A 21 -13.43 -16.49 17.28
CA TYR A 21 -13.63 -16.79 15.86
C TYR A 21 -12.93 -15.79 14.93
N THR A 22 -12.94 -14.50 15.26
CA THR A 22 -12.21 -13.47 14.50
C THR A 22 -10.70 -13.57 14.68
N TYR A 23 -10.21 -13.95 15.86
CA TYR A 23 -8.78 -14.11 16.12
C TYR A 23 -8.20 -15.39 15.49
N ALA A 24 -8.97 -16.48 15.48
CA ALA A 24 -8.55 -17.76 14.89
C ALA A 24 -8.34 -17.70 13.35
N ARG A 25 -8.82 -16.67 12.68
CA ARG A 25 -8.56 -16.43 11.25
C ARG A 25 -7.11 -16.03 10.94
N TYR A 26 -6.36 -15.55 11.94
CA TYR A 26 -4.98 -15.07 11.76
C TYR A 26 -3.91 -15.88 12.51
N GLN A 27 -4.30 -16.80 13.38
CA GLN A 27 -3.37 -17.70 14.09
C GLN A 27 -3.95 -19.11 14.13
N SER A 28 -3.51 -19.96 13.22
CA SER A 28 -3.83 -21.38 13.25
C SER A 28 -2.72 -22.14 13.97
N THR A 29 -2.89 -22.33 15.27
CA THR A 29 -2.15 -23.39 15.97
C THR A 29 -3.16 -24.52 16.23
N PHE A 30 -3.22 -25.50 15.34
CA PHE A 30 -4.09 -26.65 15.51
C PHE A 30 -3.26 -27.83 16.02
N GLY A 31 -3.51 -28.24 17.24
CA GLY A 31 -3.13 -29.55 17.78
C GLY A 31 -4.31 -30.49 17.61
N GLY A 32 -4.34 -31.27 16.54
CA GLY A 32 -5.36 -32.29 16.29
C GLY A 32 -5.01 -33.10 15.06
N THR A 33 -5.27 -34.40 15.06
CA THR A 33 -5.04 -35.33 13.95
C THR A 33 -6.07 -35.17 12.83
N GLY A 34 -6.22 -33.95 12.31
CA GLY A 34 -6.98 -33.66 11.11
C GLY A 34 -6.02 -33.11 10.07
N THR A 35 -5.86 -33.78 8.93
CA THR A 35 -5.06 -33.30 7.79
C THR A 35 -5.87 -32.29 6.98
N ALA A 36 -5.84 -31.05 7.39
CA ALA A 36 -6.22 -29.93 6.55
C ALA A 36 -4.99 -29.05 6.33
N ASP A 37 -4.60 -28.86 5.08
CA ASP A 37 -3.56 -27.89 4.73
C ASP A 37 -4.13 -26.49 4.93
N VAL A 38 -3.39 -25.67 5.68
CA VAL A 38 -3.75 -24.26 5.89
C VAL A 38 -3.07 -23.44 4.80
N ALA A 39 -3.84 -22.57 4.13
CA ALA A 39 -3.32 -21.67 3.12
C ALA A 39 -2.23 -20.79 3.73
N LYS A 40 -1.12 -20.63 3.01
CA LYS A 40 0.03 -19.85 3.43
C LYS A 40 -0.19 -18.37 3.15
N TRP A 41 0.39 -17.56 4.01
CA TRP A 41 0.48 -16.12 3.86
C TRP A 41 1.94 -15.70 3.94
N ALA A 42 2.46 -15.10 2.86
CA ALA A 42 3.81 -14.59 2.78
C ALA A 42 3.78 -13.28 1.99
N VAL A 43 4.06 -12.17 2.66
CA VAL A 43 4.06 -10.84 2.04
C VAL A 43 5.29 -10.09 2.51
N GLU A 44 6.05 -9.54 1.57
CA GLU A 44 7.24 -8.74 1.80
C GLU A 44 7.29 -7.57 0.82
N VAL A 45 7.73 -6.41 1.29
CA VAL A 45 8.09 -5.27 0.43
C VAL A 45 9.59 -5.33 0.22
N THR A 46 10.03 -5.41 -1.03
CA THR A 46 11.45 -5.48 -1.37
C THR A 46 12.18 -4.22 -0.93
N GLY A 47 13.24 -4.39 -0.13
CA GLY A 47 14.03 -3.28 0.41
C GLY A 47 13.46 -2.65 1.69
N ALA A 48 12.33 -3.15 2.21
CA ALA A 48 11.86 -2.73 3.52
C ALA A 48 12.76 -3.25 4.65
N ASP A 49 12.91 -2.46 5.68
CA ASP A 49 13.56 -2.90 6.91
C ASP A 49 12.71 -3.98 7.58
N THR A 50 13.32 -5.13 7.88
CA THR A 50 12.62 -6.31 8.43
C THR A 50 12.10 -6.12 9.86
N GLN A 51 12.53 -5.07 10.57
CA GLN A 51 12.11 -4.78 11.94
C GLN A 51 11.04 -3.70 12.00
N SER A 52 11.16 -2.64 11.16
CA SER A 52 10.21 -1.53 11.13
C SER A 52 9.17 -1.64 10.02
N ASN A 53 9.38 -2.48 9.01
CA ASN A 53 8.60 -2.53 7.76
C ASN A 53 8.60 -1.19 7.01
N GLU A 54 9.60 -0.36 7.23
CA GLU A 54 9.80 0.91 6.54
C GLU A 54 10.62 0.69 5.27
N PHE A 55 10.30 1.45 4.23
CA PHE A 55 11.05 1.45 2.98
C PHE A 55 11.20 2.88 2.46
N ASP A 56 12.29 3.12 1.73
CA ASP A 56 12.54 4.39 1.08
C ASP A 56 12.08 4.33 -0.38
N LEU A 57 11.13 5.20 -0.76
CA LEU A 57 10.73 5.38 -2.15
C LEU A 57 11.62 6.43 -2.81
N THR A 58 12.49 5.99 -3.70
CA THR A 58 13.29 6.91 -4.52
C THR A 58 12.52 7.34 -5.75
N LEU A 59 12.23 8.64 -5.86
CA LEU A 59 11.64 9.24 -7.06
C LEU A 59 12.75 9.55 -8.08
N THR A 60 12.62 8.98 -9.28
CA THR A 60 13.54 9.23 -10.39
C THR A 60 12.88 10.23 -11.36
N PRO A 61 13.45 11.44 -11.52
CA PRO A 61 12.94 12.42 -12.47
C PRO A 61 13.00 11.93 -13.91
N SER A 62 12.01 12.32 -14.69
CA SER A 62 12.02 12.10 -16.15
C SER A 62 13.14 12.92 -16.79
N SER A 63 13.73 12.39 -17.85
CA SER A 63 14.74 13.12 -18.63
C SER A 63 14.11 14.35 -19.29
N SER A 64 14.83 15.47 -19.26
CA SER A 64 14.43 16.71 -19.91
C SER A 64 15.68 17.41 -20.46
N ASP A 65 15.58 18.00 -21.63
CA ASP A 65 16.66 18.79 -22.22
C ASP A 65 16.89 20.15 -21.52
N TYR A 66 15.94 20.53 -20.67
CA TYR A 66 15.90 21.85 -20.01
C TYR A 66 16.26 21.81 -18.53
N VAL A 67 16.38 20.60 -17.94
CA VAL A 67 16.63 20.40 -16.52
C VAL A 67 17.82 19.47 -16.34
N ALA A 68 18.67 19.79 -15.38
CA ALA A 68 19.82 18.96 -15.05
C ALA A 68 19.38 17.53 -14.68
N THR A 69 20.17 16.53 -15.10
CA THR A 69 19.90 15.11 -14.81
C THR A 69 19.69 14.88 -13.31
N GLY A 70 18.63 14.15 -12.99
CA GLY A 70 18.29 13.81 -11.59
C GLY A 70 17.60 14.95 -10.80
N LYS A 71 17.21 16.02 -11.47
CA LYS A 71 16.45 17.11 -10.85
C LYS A 71 15.01 17.13 -11.38
N ILE A 72 14.09 17.53 -10.52
CA ILE A 72 12.70 17.83 -10.87
C ILE A 72 12.49 19.35 -10.92
N ALA A 73 11.66 19.81 -11.83
CA ALA A 73 11.35 21.23 -12.02
C ALA A 73 9.99 21.37 -12.70
N PRO A 74 9.41 22.57 -12.78
CA PRO A 74 8.19 22.82 -13.55
C PRO A 74 8.24 22.23 -14.97
N GLY A 75 7.27 21.42 -15.32
CA GLY A 75 7.22 20.68 -16.60
C GLY A 75 7.92 19.31 -16.59
N VAL A 76 8.56 18.91 -15.49
CA VAL A 76 9.20 17.60 -15.35
C VAL A 76 8.46 16.77 -14.30
N GLY A 77 8.17 15.51 -14.61
CA GLY A 77 7.63 14.55 -13.67
C GLY A 77 8.74 13.67 -13.06
N ALA A 78 8.36 12.89 -12.05
CA ALA A 78 9.20 11.85 -11.50
C ALA A 78 8.38 10.60 -11.22
N SER A 79 9.03 9.43 -11.15
CA SER A 79 8.40 8.18 -10.81
C SER A 79 9.24 7.36 -9.84
N GLY A 80 8.58 6.60 -8.98
CA GLY A 80 9.21 5.63 -8.10
C GLY A 80 8.47 4.30 -8.15
N THR A 81 9.16 3.21 -7.86
CA THR A 81 8.60 1.87 -7.86
C THR A 81 8.77 1.20 -6.50
N ILE A 82 7.78 0.38 -6.13
CA ILE A 82 7.77 -0.44 -4.92
C ILE A 82 7.44 -1.85 -5.38
N GLU A 83 8.29 -2.81 -5.07
CA GLU A 83 8.04 -4.22 -5.35
C GLU A 83 7.43 -4.89 -4.12
N LEU A 84 6.24 -5.45 -4.31
CA LEU A 84 5.52 -6.24 -3.32
C LEU A 84 5.66 -7.71 -3.69
N ASN A 85 6.41 -8.47 -2.91
CA ASN A 85 6.60 -9.90 -3.10
C ASN A 85 5.54 -10.68 -2.30
N LEU A 86 4.67 -11.37 -3.02
CA LEU A 86 3.59 -12.21 -2.51
C LEU A 86 3.88 -13.69 -2.74
N THR A 87 5.07 -14.04 -3.21
CA THR A 87 5.44 -15.42 -3.55
C THR A 87 5.21 -16.36 -2.37
N GLY A 88 4.42 -17.39 -2.59
CA GLY A 88 4.05 -18.35 -1.55
C GLY A 88 2.77 -18.01 -0.79
N THR A 89 2.11 -16.88 -1.10
CA THR A 89 0.75 -16.59 -0.64
C THR A 89 -0.25 -17.41 -1.44
N GLU A 90 -1.14 -18.12 -0.74
CA GLU A 90 -2.10 -19.06 -1.32
C GLU A 90 -3.56 -18.56 -1.22
N VAL A 91 -3.74 -17.27 -0.99
CA VAL A 91 -5.05 -16.60 -0.87
C VAL A 91 -5.09 -15.34 -1.69
N ASP A 92 -6.28 -14.95 -2.15
CA ASP A 92 -6.48 -13.65 -2.79
C ASP A 92 -6.09 -12.54 -1.82
N THR A 93 -5.44 -11.51 -2.34
CA THR A 93 -4.83 -10.44 -1.54
C THR A 93 -5.32 -9.08 -1.98
N ASP A 94 -5.88 -8.30 -1.04
CA ASP A 94 -6.14 -6.88 -1.23
C ASP A 94 -4.88 -6.08 -0.97
N ILE A 95 -4.58 -5.17 -1.89
CA ILE A 95 -3.48 -4.21 -1.80
C ILE A 95 -4.10 -2.83 -1.60
N ILE A 96 -3.68 -2.12 -0.55
CA ILE A 96 -4.08 -0.76 -0.26
C ILE A 96 -2.82 0.10 -0.27
N VAL A 97 -2.80 1.12 -1.11
CA VAL A 97 -1.70 2.09 -1.20
C VAL A 97 -2.22 3.46 -0.78
N THR A 98 -1.65 4.02 0.26
CA THR A 98 -1.98 5.37 0.73
C THR A 98 -0.81 6.30 0.47
N ILE A 99 -1.07 7.45 -0.17
CA ILE A 99 -0.06 8.45 -0.50
C ILE A 99 -0.28 9.69 0.36
N ASP A 100 0.76 10.10 1.08
CA ASP A 100 0.83 11.41 1.71
C ASP A 100 1.62 12.35 0.81
N ASP A 101 0.91 13.20 0.08
CA ASP A 101 1.45 14.19 -0.85
C ASP A 101 1.51 15.60 -0.24
N SER A 102 1.29 15.73 1.06
CA SER A 102 1.25 17.01 1.77
C SER A 102 2.58 17.78 1.72
N THR A 103 3.68 17.09 1.45
CA THR A 103 5.03 17.63 1.36
C THR A 103 5.50 17.87 -0.08
N LEU A 104 4.64 17.61 -1.08
CA LEU A 104 4.94 17.87 -2.49
C LEU A 104 4.75 19.35 -2.81
N GLU A 105 5.74 20.20 -2.46
CA GLU A 105 5.73 21.60 -2.84
C GLU A 105 5.85 21.74 -4.37
N GLY A 106 4.87 22.40 -5.02
CA GLY A 106 4.85 22.66 -6.47
C GLY A 106 4.53 21.45 -7.35
N ALA A 107 4.81 20.24 -6.90
CA ALA A 107 4.45 19.01 -7.58
C ALA A 107 3.13 18.42 -7.05
N THR A 108 2.50 17.57 -7.82
CA THR A 108 1.26 16.89 -7.48
C THR A 108 1.34 15.41 -7.81
N LEU A 109 0.60 14.59 -7.06
CA LEU A 109 0.44 13.18 -7.38
C LEU A 109 -0.33 13.04 -8.70
N LYS A 110 0.30 12.42 -9.70
CA LYS A 110 -0.30 12.20 -11.01
C LYS A 110 -1.10 10.92 -11.06
N ARG A 111 -0.51 9.81 -10.66
CA ARG A 111 -1.16 8.50 -10.62
C ARG A 111 -0.40 7.48 -9.80
N VAL A 112 -1.12 6.45 -9.39
CA VAL A 112 -0.57 5.21 -8.84
C VAL A 112 -1.08 4.06 -9.70
N THR A 113 -0.18 3.18 -10.13
CA THR A 113 -0.51 2.01 -10.95
C THR A 113 0.15 0.76 -10.37
N ALA A 114 -0.37 -0.39 -10.74
CA ALA A 114 0.23 -1.69 -10.44
C ALA A 114 0.34 -2.49 -11.73
N ASP A 115 1.27 -3.41 -11.77
CA ASP A 115 1.39 -4.42 -12.83
C ASP A 115 0.70 -5.74 -12.44
N ASN A 116 1.11 -6.81 -13.09
CA ASN A 116 0.64 -8.19 -12.82
C ASN A 116 -0.88 -8.35 -12.77
N GLY A 117 -1.61 -7.60 -13.63
CA GLY A 117 -3.07 -7.66 -13.74
C GLY A 117 -3.83 -6.97 -12.60
N VAL A 118 -3.16 -6.35 -11.64
CA VAL A 118 -3.79 -5.60 -10.57
C VAL A 118 -4.27 -4.24 -11.09
N THR A 119 -5.57 -3.99 -10.95
CA THR A 119 -6.17 -2.69 -11.24
C THR A 119 -6.39 -1.94 -9.93
N LEU A 120 -5.66 -0.85 -9.73
CA LEU A 120 -5.84 0.03 -8.58
C LEU A 120 -6.96 1.02 -8.85
N THR A 121 -7.89 1.12 -7.92
CA THR A 121 -9.00 2.08 -7.95
C THR A 121 -8.79 3.10 -6.84
N LYS A 122 -8.79 4.39 -7.22
CA LYS A 122 -8.67 5.49 -6.25
C LYS A 122 -9.97 5.62 -5.46
N THR A 123 -9.86 5.66 -4.14
CA THR A 123 -10.98 5.98 -3.26
C THR A 123 -11.35 7.46 -3.43
N GLN A 124 -12.65 7.75 -3.53
CA GLN A 124 -13.13 9.11 -3.71
C GLN A 124 -12.66 10.01 -2.55
N ASP A 125 -12.22 11.22 -2.88
CA ASP A 125 -11.79 12.26 -1.94
C ASP A 125 -10.61 11.86 -1.03
N SER A 126 -9.81 10.88 -1.45
CA SER A 126 -8.60 10.46 -0.74
C SER A 126 -7.47 10.14 -1.71
N ASN A 127 -6.24 10.01 -1.19
CA ASN A 127 -5.09 9.48 -1.92
C ASN A 127 -4.85 7.99 -1.58
N GLU A 128 -5.92 7.27 -1.30
CA GLU A 128 -5.93 5.83 -1.12
C GLU A 128 -6.32 5.11 -2.41
N TYR A 129 -5.58 4.09 -2.76
CA TYR A 129 -5.78 3.25 -3.93
C TYR A 129 -5.92 1.81 -3.48
N THR A 130 -6.94 1.11 -3.98
CA THR A 130 -7.21 -0.28 -3.61
C THR A 130 -7.28 -1.16 -4.85
N GLY A 131 -6.76 -2.37 -4.74
CA GLY A 131 -6.85 -3.39 -5.78
C GLY A 131 -6.72 -4.77 -5.16
N THR A 132 -7.11 -5.80 -5.92
CA THR A 132 -7.01 -7.20 -5.49
C THR A 132 -6.19 -7.98 -6.51
N ILE A 133 -5.28 -8.81 -6.03
CA ILE A 133 -4.61 -9.85 -6.83
C ILE A 133 -5.13 -11.22 -6.41
N THR A 134 -5.46 -12.06 -7.40
CA THR A 134 -5.93 -13.42 -7.14
C THR A 134 -4.77 -14.36 -6.83
N HIS A 135 -5.03 -15.41 -6.05
CA HIS A 135 -4.03 -16.44 -5.74
C HIS A 135 -3.50 -17.15 -6.99
N GLU A 136 -4.31 -17.26 -8.06
CA GLU A 136 -3.89 -17.82 -9.34
C GLU A 136 -2.86 -16.91 -10.05
N ALA A 137 -3.06 -15.59 -9.99
CA ALA A 137 -2.08 -14.63 -10.51
C ALA A 137 -0.79 -14.67 -9.67
N ILE A 138 -0.89 -14.72 -8.34
CA ILE A 138 0.25 -14.87 -7.43
C ILE A 138 1.03 -16.17 -7.73
N ALA A 139 0.35 -17.28 -8.01
CA ALA A 139 0.99 -18.54 -8.36
C ALA A 139 1.75 -18.49 -9.70
N THR A 140 1.37 -17.59 -10.60
CA THR A 140 2.01 -17.39 -11.90
C THR A 140 3.21 -16.44 -11.81
N ASP A 141 3.00 -15.28 -11.16
CA ASP A 141 4.02 -14.27 -10.86
C ASP A 141 3.63 -13.62 -9.53
N GLY A 142 4.37 -13.97 -8.50
CA GLY A 142 4.10 -13.50 -7.13
C GLY A 142 4.61 -12.09 -6.83
N VAL A 143 5.13 -11.36 -7.81
CA VAL A 143 5.64 -10.01 -7.61
C VAL A 143 4.71 -8.99 -8.25
N VAL A 144 4.31 -7.98 -7.49
CA VAL A 144 3.54 -6.82 -7.97
C VAL A 144 4.40 -5.57 -7.85
N THR A 145 4.62 -4.88 -8.96
CA THR A 145 5.31 -3.60 -8.99
C THR A 145 4.29 -2.47 -8.95
N LEU A 146 4.30 -1.72 -7.87
CA LEU A 146 3.54 -0.48 -7.72
C LEU A 146 4.38 0.66 -8.30
N THR A 147 3.79 1.49 -9.16
CA THR A 147 4.46 2.69 -9.70
C THR A 147 3.70 3.92 -9.26
N VAL A 148 4.41 4.83 -8.60
CA VAL A 148 3.92 6.14 -8.18
C VAL A 148 4.51 7.19 -9.08
N GLU A 149 3.67 8.02 -9.71
CA GLU A 149 4.11 9.12 -10.58
C GLU A 149 3.65 10.45 -9.99
N VAL A 150 4.57 11.41 -9.97
CA VAL A 150 4.31 12.81 -9.65
C VAL A 150 4.61 13.69 -10.84
N GLU A 151 3.95 14.84 -10.92
CA GLU A 151 4.21 15.83 -11.96
C GLU A 151 4.28 17.22 -11.35
N TRP A 152 5.18 18.04 -11.85
CA TRP A 152 5.24 19.45 -11.56
C TRP A 152 4.72 20.22 -12.77
N THR A 153 3.49 20.70 -12.66
CA THR A 153 2.84 21.40 -13.78
C THR A 153 3.53 22.74 -14.04
N ASN A 154 3.95 22.96 -15.28
CA ASN A 154 4.46 24.27 -15.70
C ASN A 154 3.27 25.19 -16.03
N SER A 155 3.15 26.31 -15.32
CA SER A 155 2.10 27.30 -15.52
C SER A 155 2.63 28.71 -15.22
N ASP A 156 2.37 29.65 -16.14
CA ASP A 156 2.77 31.04 -15.97
C ASP A 156 2.23 31.68 -14.67
N SER A 157 1.10 31.21 -14.17
CA SER A 157 0.52 31.67 -12.91
C SER A 157 1.33 31.25 -11.67
N ASN A 158 2.16 30.22 -11.79
CA ASN A 158 2.92 29.64 -10.67
C ASN A 158 4.39 30.04 -10.66
N ASN A 159 4.89 30.75 -11.69
CA ASN A 159 6.31 31.06 -11.87
C ASN A 159 6.99 31.66 -10.61
N ALA A 160 6.29 32.53 -9.85
CA ALA A 160 6.86 33.12 -8.64
C ALA A 160 7.00 32.07 -7.51
N ALA A 161 5.99 31.24 -7.30
CA ALA A 161 6.01 30.16 -6.30
C ALA A 161 7.04 29.06 -6.68
N ASP A 162 7.10 28.69 -7.96
CA ASP A 162 8.07 27.73 -8.47
C ASP A 162 9.52 28.21 -8.29
N THR A 163 9.77 29.50 -8.45
CA THR A 163 11.10 30.11 -8.19
C THR A 163 11.45 30.02 -6.71
N GLU A 164 10.51 30.35 -5.81
CA GLU A 164 10.71 30.28 -4.37
C GLU A 164 11.03 28.85 -3.91
N ILE A 165 10.35 27.84 -4.48
CA ILE A 165 10.62 26.44 -4.18
C ILE A 165 12.02 26.04 -4.68
N GLY A 166 12.39 26.43 -5.89
CA GLY A 166 13.70 26.13 -6.47
C GLY A 166 14.87 26.77 -5.72
N GLU A 167 14.66 27.90 -5.05
CA GLU A 167 15.67 28.58 -4.22
C GLU A 167 15.93 27.87 -2.87
N LYS A 168 14.98 27.05 -2.39
CA LYS A 168 15.13 26.32 -1.11
C LYS A 168 16.13 25.17 -1.17
N ASP A 169 16.45 24.66 -2.37
CA ASP A 169 17.29 23.47 -2.62
C ASP A 169 16.85 22.24 -1.80
N ASP A 170 15.54 22.13 -1.53
CA ASP A 170 14.94 21.04 -0.79
C ASP A 170 14.64 19.86 -1.70
N ASN A 171 14.61 18.65 -1.12
CA ASN A 171 14.19 17.45 -1.82
C ASN A 171 12.67 17.29 -1.71
N LEU A 172 12.02 16.95 -2.83
CA LEU A 172 10.63 16.49 -2.78
C LEU A 172 10.53 15.20 -1.98
N GLN A 173 9.65 15.17 -1.01
CA GLN A 173 9.35 13.99 -0.20
C GLN A 173 7.92 13.52 -0.48
N LEU A 174 7.71 12.23 -0.48
CA LEU A 174 6.42 11.60 -0.67
C LEU A 174 6.29 10.45 0.33
N GLY A 175 5.30 10.54 1.21
CA GLY A 175 4.98 9.45 2.11
C GLY A 175 4.16 8.39 1.37
N VAL A 176 4.56 7.12 1.48
CA VAL A 176 3.82 5.99 0.91
C VAL A 176 3.63 4.92 1.96
N THR A 177 2.39 4.46 2.12
CA THR A 177 2.07 3.31 2.96
C THR A 177 1.44 2.23 2.08
N VAL A 178 1.95 1.01 2.18
CA VAL A 178 1.39 -0.16 1.49
C VAL A 178 0.90 -1.16 2.52
N ILE A 179 -0.36 -1.58 2.39
CA ILE A 179 -0.98 -2.61 3.22
C ILE A 179 -1.42 -3.74 2.31
N ALA A 180 -0.97 -4.96 2.61
CA ALA A 180 -1.50 -6.17 2.02
C ALA A 180 -2.33 -6.92 3.06
N LYS A 181 -3.52 -7.36 2.69
CA LYS A 181 -4.41 -8.14 3.57
C LYS A 181 -5.14 -9.22 2.78
N GLN A 182 -5.50 -10.31 3.44
CA GLN A 182 -6.32 -11.34 2.82
C GLN A 182 -7.64 -10.76 2.33
N HIS A 183 -7.97 -11.01 1.06
CA HIS A 183 -9.29 -10.69 0.50
C HIS A 183 -10.37 -11.55 1.16
N ILE A 184 -11.44 -10.90 1.61
CA ILE A 184 -12.60 -11.56 2.22
C ILE A 184 -13.81 -11.11 1.42
N GLY A 185 -14.31 -11.98 0.55
CA GLY A 185 -15.53 -11.78 -0.24
C GLY A 185 -16.80 -11.73 0.60
#